data_32572833cee3b8186f306f12fc99cb8a
#
_entry.id   32572833cee3b8186f306f12fc99cb8a
#
_cell.length_a   1.000
_cell.length_b   1.000
_cell.length_c   1.000
_cell.angle_alpha   90.00
_cell.angle_beta   90.00
_cell.angle_gamma   90.00
#
_symmetry.space_group_name_H-M   'P 1'
#
loop_
_entity.id
_entity.type
_entity.pdbx_description
1 polymer ?
#
loop_
_entity_poly.entity_id
_entity_poly.type
_entity_poly.pdbx_seq_one_letter_code
_entity_poly.pdbx_strand_id
1 'polypeptide(L)'
;MSQSSLNMPGSHDPVALEAMRVRLQGRRRFKNAIALTMSLAAMAFGLVWLIWILYTTLRLGVGGLSIELFTQSTPPPNTDGGGLANAIVGSLMLVGLATFIGTPIGILAGVYLAEYGQKGWLASITRFINDILLSAPSIVVGLFVYALVVAKMGHFSGWAGVFALALLQIPIVIRTTENMLKLVPNALREAAFALGTPKWKMVLSITLKASVAGIVTGVLLGVARIAGETAPLLFTALSNQFFSMNMGQPVANLPVTIYKFAMSPFAQWQSLAWAGVFLITLAVLGLNILARTIFSNK
;
A
#
# COMPACT_ATOMS: atom_id res chain seq x y z
N MET A 1 74.63 12.90 8.62
CA MET A 1 73.39 12.15 8.38
C MET A 1 72.48 13.06 7.59
N SER A 2 72.31 12.75 6.32
CA SER A 2 71.65 13.53 5.28
C SER A 2 70.13 13.41 5.44
N GLN A 3 69.44 14.51 5.64
CA GLN A 3 67.98 14.60 5.49
C GLN A 3 67.65 14.70 3.99
N SER A 4 67.30 13.62 3.38
CA SER A 4 66.67 13.64 2.05
C SER A 4 65.21 14.10 2.19
N SER A 5 65.02 15.42 2.02
CA SER A 5 63.67 16.01 1.84
C SER A 5 63.02 15.42 0.58
N LEU A 6 61.99 14.64 0.77
CA LEU A 6 61.06 14.22 -0.29
C LEU A 6 60.40 15.48 -0.89
N ASN A 7 60.99 15.97 -1.97
CA ASN A 7 60.38 16.97 -2.84
C ASN A 7 59.19 16.34 -3.56
N MET A 8 57.97 16.53 -3.08
CA MET A 8 56.78 16.27 -3.85
C MET A 8 56.63 17.35 -4.91
N PRO A 9 56.60 17.02 -6.21
CA PRO A 9 56.48 18.03 -7.24
C PRO A 9 55.04 18.57 -7.29
N GLY A 10 54.87 19.88 -7.12
CA GLY A 10 53.80 20.60 -7.79
C GLY A 10 52.49 20.81 -7.09
N SER A 11 52.44 21.10 -5.78
CA SER A 11 51.15 21.40 -5.11
C SER A 11 50.78 22.88 -4.99
N HIS A 12 51.55 23.83 -5.55
CA HIS A 12 51.35 25.26 -5.31
C HIS A 12 51.33 26.17 -6.56
N ASP A 13 51.10 25.61 -7.75
CA ASP A 13 50.81 26.46 -8.90
C ASP A 13 49.31 26.77 -8.96
N PRO A 14 48.86 27.98 -8.59
CA PRO A 14 47.43 28.33 -8.54
C PRO A 14 46.77 28.20 -9.91
N VAL A 15 47.49 28.38 -11.01
CA VAL A 15 46.99 28.29 -12.39
C VAL A 15 46.72 26.80 -12.73
N ALA A 16 47.61 25.90 -12.36
CA ALA A 16 47.41 24.43 -12.58
C ALA A 16 46.24 23.88 -11.77
N LEU A 17 46.08 24.34 -10.52
CA LEU A 17 44.94 23.96 -9.66
C LEU A 17 43.61 24.48 -10.21
N GLU A 18 43.58 25.69 -10.74
CA GLU A 18 42.40 26.29 -11.33
C GLU A 18 42.01 25.61 -12.63
N ALA A 19 42.94 25.30 -13.50
CA ALA A 19 42.71 24.51 -14.72
C ALA A 19 42.19 23.09 -14.42
N MET A 20 42.70 22.44 -13.38
CA MET A 20 42.23 21.14 -12.91
C MET A 20 40.81 21.21 -12.33
N ARG A 21 40.49 22.25 -11.57
CA ARG A 21 39.16 22.52 -11.04
C ARG A 21 38.13 22.73 -12.17
N VAL A 22 38.46 23.55 -13.17
CA VAL A 22 37.60 23.81 -14.33
C VAL A 22 37.34 22.52 -15.14
N ARG A 23 38.39 21.73 -15.36
CA ARG A 23 38.28 20.42 -16.06
C ARG A 23 37.43 19.42 -15.26
N LEU A 24 37.58 19.33 -13.95
CA LEU A 24 36.78 18.50 -13.08
C LEU A 24 35.31 18.97 -13.04
N GLN A 25 35.09 20.28 -12.98
CA GLN A 25 33.74 20.86 -13.04
C GLN A 25 33.06 20.57 -14.39
N GLY A 26 33.75 20.70 -15.50
CA GLY A 26 33.23 20.34 -16.84
C GLY A 26 32.80 18.88 -16.92
N ARG A 27 33.67 17.97 -16.44
CA ARG A 27 33.38 16.53 -16.41
C ARG A 27 32.20 16.18 -15.48
N ARG A 28 32.10 16.87 -14.34
CA ARG A 28 30.97 16.72 -13.38
C ARG A 28 29.66 17.23 -13.99
N ARG A 29 29.68 18.39 -14.66
CA ARG A 29 28.52 18.95 -15.37
C ARG A 29 28.03 18.02 -16.48
N PHE A 30 28.95 17.48 -17.29
CA PHE A 30 28.60 16.54 -18.36
C PHE A 30 27.98 15.24 -17.78
N LYS A 31 28.59 14.64 -16.76
CA LYS A 31 28.03 13.47 -16.08
C LYS A 31 26.65 13.76 -15.47
N ASN A 32 26.49 14.93 -14.85
CA ASN A 32 25.23 15.34 -14.25
C ASN A 32 24.16 15.57 -15.35
N ALA A 33 24.53 16.16 -16.47
CA ALA A 33 23.61 16.33 -17.60
C ALA A 33 23.13 14.98 -18.16
N ILE A 34 24.05 14.01 -18.35
CA ILE A 34 23.68 12.66 -18.77
C ILE A 34 22.75 12.00 -17.73
N ALA A 35 23.10 12.05 -16.45
CA ALA A 35 22.29 11.46 -15.39
C ALA A 35 20.89 12.09 -15.34
N LEU A 36 20.80 13.42 -15.46
CA LEU A 36 19.53 14.13 -15.50
C LEU A 36 18.69 13.73 -16.74
N THR A 37 19.31 13.68 -17.92
CA THR A 37 18.63 13.28 -19.17
C THR A 37 18.12 11.85 -19.07
N MET A 38 18.93 10.91 -18.54
CA MET A 38 18.52 9.53 -18.32
C MET A 38 17.37 9.43 -17.32
N SER A 39 17.42 10.20 -16.23
CA SER A 39 16.34 10.25 -15.22
C SER A 39 15.04 10.80 -15.80
N LEU A 40 15.12 11.86 -16.61
CA LEU A 40 13.96 12.43 -17.31
C LEU A 40 13.40 11.46 -18.35
N ALA A 41 14.26 10.77 -19.10
CA ALA A 41 13.83 9.76 -20.07
C ALA A 41 13.13 8.57 -19.38
N ALA A 42 13.67 8.08 -18.26
CA ALA A 42 13.05 7.02 -17.49
C ALA A 42 11.69 7.45 -16.91
N MET A 43 11.61 8.69 -16.41
CA MET A 43 10.34 9.26 -15.93
C MET A 43 9.32 9.37 -17.06
N ALA A 44 9.71 9.92 -18.22
CA ALA A 44 8.84 10.06 -19.39
C ALA A 44 8.35 8.69 -19.88
N PHE A 45 9.24 7.69 -19.93
CA PHE A 45 8.87 6.31 -20.26
C PHE A 45 7.80 5.75 -19.32
N GLY A 46 7.98 5.90 -18.00
CA GLY A 46 6.97 5.47 -17.01
C GLY A 46 5.63 6.21 -17.17
N LEU A 47 5.67 7.53 -17.42
CA LEU A 47 4.46 8.34 -17.64
C LEU A 47 3.70 7.94 -18.90
N VAL A 48 4.36 7.60 -19.99
CA VAL A 48 3.71 7.13 -21.24
C VAL A 48 2.88 5.88 -20.95
N TRP A 49 3.44 4.90 -20.26
CA TRP A 49 2.71 3.68 -19.89
C TRP A 49 1.56 3.95 -18.93
N LEU A 50 1.77 4.81 -17.94
CA LEU A 50 0.71 5.21 -17.02
C LEU A 50 -0.47 5.86 -17.75
N ILE A 51 -0.19 6.84 -18.63
CA ILE A 51 -1.21 7.53 -19.41
C ILE A 51 -1.94 6.55 -20.33
N TRP A 52 -1.21 5.63 -20.96
CA TRP A 52 -1.80 4.60 -21.82
C TRP A 52 -2.77 3.69 -21.07
N ILE A 53 -2.36 3.20 -19.88
CA ILE A 53 -3.21 2.36 -19.03
C ILE A 53 -4.46 3.13 -18.60
N LEU A 54 -4.31 4.38 -18.12
CA LEU A 54 -5.43 5.21 -17.70
C LEU A 54 -6.38 5.51 -18.86
N TYR A 55 -5.86 5.84 -20.02
CA TYR A 55 -6.66 6.09 -21.23
C TYR A 55 -7.46 4.85 -21.63
N THR A 56 -6.82 3.68 -21.64
CA THR A 56 -7.48 2.40 -21.98
C THR A 56 -8.55 2.06 -20.97
N THR A 57 -8.25 2.20 -19.67
CA THR A 57 -9.20 1.96 -18.58
C THR A 57 -10.40 2.91 -18.67
N LEU A 58 -10.16 4.17 -18.95
CA LEU A 58 -11.24 5.16 -19.12
C LEU A 58 -12.11 4.83 -20.34
N ARG A 59 -11.47 4.61 -21.51
CA ARG A 59 -12.18 4.35 -22.76
C ARG A 59 -13.05 3.10 -22.72
N LEU A 60 -12.51 1.99 -22.23
CA LEU A 60 -13.22 0.70 -22.18
C LEU A 60 -14.10 0.56 -20.93
N GLY A 61 -13.67 1.15 -19.81
CA GLY A 61 -14.41 1.07 -18.54
C GLY A 61 -15.69 1.89 -18.53
N VAL A 62 -15.65 3.12 -19.11
CA VAL A 62 -16.86 3.97 -19.18
C VAL A 62 -17.92 3.34 -20.08
N GLY A 63 -17.53 2.65 -21.15
CA GLY A 63 -18.46 1.96 -22.03
C GLY A 63 -19.23 0.81 -21.39
N GLY A 64 -18.72 0.24 -20.29
CA GLY A 64 -19.38 -0.83 -19.52
C GLY A 64 -20.18 -0.35 -18.30
N LEU A 65 -20.26 0.98 -18.05
CA LEU A 65 -21.03 1.53 -16.96
C LEU A 65 -22.51 1.54 -17.28
N SER A 66 -23.30 0.82 -16.49
CA SER A 66 -24.76 0.84 -16.52
C SER A 66 -25.30 0.80 -15.09
N ILE A 67 -26.56 1.12 -14.90
CA ILE A 67 -27.22 0.98 -13.59
C ILE A 67 -27.24 -0.51 -13.18
N GLU A 68 -27.38 -1.40 -14.14
CA GLU A 68 -27.37 -2.84 -13.96
C GLU A 68 -26.08 -3.34 -13.32
N LEU A 69 -24.94 -2.68 -13.61
CA LEU A 69 -23.64 -2.98 -13.02
C LEU A 69 -23.67 -2.98 -11.47
N PHE A 70 -24.48 -2.11 -10.88
CA PHE A 70 -24.60 -1.95 -9.42
C PHE A 70 -25.77 -2.72 -8.81
N THR A 71 -26.75 -3.15 -9.61
CA THR A 71 -27.99 -3.76 -9.12
C THR A 71 -28.07 -5.26 -9.41
N GLN A 72 -27.40 -5.73 -10.45
CA GLN A 72 -27.43 -7.12 -10.86
C GLN A 72 -26.15 -7.86 -10.43
N SER A 73 -26.29 -9.16 -10.17
CA SER A 73 -25.15 -10.06 -9.90
C SER A 73 -24.44 -10.43 -11.19
N THR A 74 -23.29 -11.09 -11.05
CA THR A 74 -22.50 -11.60 -12.17
C THR A 74 -23.32 -12.57 -13.03
N PRO A 75 -23.40 -12.32 -14.36
CA PRO A 75 -24.22 -13.13 -15.26
C PRO A 75 -23.58 -14.51 -15.54
N PRO A 76 -24.37 -15.51 -15.87
CA PRO A 76 -23.88 -16.75 -16.46
C PRO A 76 -23.14 -16.51 -17.79
N PRO A 77 -22.27 -17.42 -18.24
CA PRO A 77 -21.63 -17.33 -19.55
C PRO A 77 -22.64 -17.18 -20.70
N ASN A 78 -22.34 -16.39 -21.70
CA ASN A 78 -23.17 -16.18 -22.91
C ASN A 78 -24.57 -15.61 -22.64
N THR A 79 -24.80 -14.92 -21.53
CA THR A 79 -26.07 -14.23 -21.29
C THR A 79 -25.86 -12.72 -21.40
N ASP A 80 -26.80 -12.03 -22.05
CA ASP A 80 -26.80 -10.59 -22.16
C ASP A 80 -27.22 -9.94 -20.83
N GLY A 81 -26.57 -8.84 -20.45
CA GLY A 81 -26.85 -8.14 -19.20
C GLY A 81 -26.01 -8.61 -18.01
N GLY A 82 -26.53 -8.37 -16.81
CA GLY A 82 -25.83 -8.66 -15.55
C GLY A 82 -24.94 -7.55 -15.06
N GLY A 83 -24.39 -7.71 -13.87
CA GLY A 83 -23.62 -6.69 -13.19
C GLY A 83 -22.52 -7.25 -12.29
N LEU A 84 -22.07 -6.43 -11.37
CA LEU A 84 -21.01 -6.74 -10.40
C LEU A 84 -21.44 -6.48 -8.95
N ALA A 85 -22.76 -6.36 -8.68
CA ALA A 85 -23.28 -6.00 -7.35
C ALA A 85 -22.78 -6.95 -6.26
N ASN A 86 -22.80 -8.27 -6.50
CA ASN A 86 -22.28 -9.29 -5.59
C ASN A 86 -20.77 -9.09 -5.31
N ALA A 87 -19.98 -8.76 -6.33
CA ALA A 87 -18.55 -8.56 -6.21
C ALA A 87 -18.22 -7.23 -5.53
N ILE A 88 -18.99 -6.17 -5.78
CA ILE A 88 -18.86 -4.86 -5.11
C ILE A 88 -19.14 -5.00 -3.62
N VAL A 89 -20.30 -5.57 -3.26
CA VAL A 89 -20.68 -5.76 -1.85
C VAL A 89 -19.70 -6.66 -1.13
N GLY A 90 -19.30 -7.77 -1.75
CA GLY A 90 -18.34 -8.68 -1.15
C GLY A 90 -16.95 -8.04 -0.96
N SER A 91 -16.47 -7.22 -1.90
CA SER A 91 -15.24 -6.45 -1.70
C SER A 91 -15.34 -5.47 -0.52
N LEU A 92 -16.45 -4.75 -0.40
CA LEU A 92 -16.67 -3.84 0.71
C LEU A 92 -16.70 -4.58 2.05
N MET A 93 -17.34 -5.76 2.11
CA MET A 93 -17.36 -6.59 3.31
C MET A 93 -15.96 -7.10 3.68
N LEU A 94 -15.22 -7.66 2.72
CA LEU A 94 -13.89 -8.21 2.95
C LEU A 94 -12.90 -7.11 3.39
N VAL A 95 -12.85 -6.00 2.67
CA VAL A 95 -11.96 -4.87 2.97
C VAL A 95 -12.37 -4.18 4.27
N GLY A 96 -13.68 -3.98 4.49
CA GLY A 96 -14.21 -3.36 5.70
C GLY A 96 -13.87 -4.17 6.95
N LEU A 97 -14.12 -5.48 6.95
CA LEU A 97 -13.80 -6.36 8.07
C LEU A 97 -12.29 -6.51 8.29
N ALA A 98 -11.51 -6.63 7.21
CA ALA A 98 -10.06 -6.67 7.31
C ALA A 98 -9.51 -5.38 7.94
N THR A 99 -10.05 -4.23 7.55
CA THR A 99 -9.69 -2.92 8.10
C THR A 99 -10.10 -2.81 9.58
N PHE A 100 -11.30 -3.26 9.91
CA PHE A 100 -11.79 -3.25 11.29
C PHE A 100 -10.92 -4.08 12.24
N ILE A 101 -10.39 -5.20 11.76
CA ILE A 101 -9.50 -6.08 12.55
C ILE A 101 -8.06 -5.56 12.49
N GLY A 102 -7.55 -5.28 11.29
CA GLY A 102 -6.13 -4.97 11.07
C GLY A 102 -5.71 -3.61 11.61
N THR A 103 -6.59 -2.61 11.54
CA THR A 103 -6.25 -1.25 11.98
C THR A 103 -6.00 -1.15 13.49
N PRO A 104 -6.88 -1.63 14.38
CA PRO A 104 -6.62 -1.58 15.82
C PRO A 104 -5.34 -2.33 16.21
N ILE A 105 -5.12 -3.52 15.67
CA ILE A 105 -3.93 -4.33 15.93
C ILE A 105 -2.68 -3.57 15.48
N GLY A 106 -2.71 -3.02 14.26
CA GLY A 106 -1.59 -2.26 13.69
C GLY A 106 -1.27 -1.00 14.49
N ILE A 107 -2.29 -0.23 14.91
CA ILE A 107 -2.10 0.97 15.74
C ILE A 107 -1.50 0.60 17.10
N LEU A 108 -2.05 -0.40 17.80
CA LEU A 108 -1.54 -0.83 19.10
C LEU A 108 -0.08 -1.29 19.02
N ALA A 109 0.25 -2.12 18.02
CA ALA A 109 1.62 -2.56 17.80
C ALA A 109 2.56 -1.40 17.43
N GLY A 110 2.12 -0.47 16.57
CA GLY A 110 2.89 0.72 16.21
C GLY A 110 3.14 1.65 17.40
N VAL A 111 2.13 1.86 18.25
CA VAL A 111 2.28 2.61 19.50
C VAL A 111 3.28 1.91 20.44
N TYR A 112 3.17 0.60 20.57
CA TYR A 112 4.13 -0.16 21.38
C TYR A 112 5.57 0.05 20.87
N LEU A 113 5.79 -0.07 19.57
CA LEU A 113 7.11 0.10 18.96
C LEU A 113 7.69 1.51 19.12
N ALA A 114 6.84 2.54 19.03
CA ALA A 114 7.27 3.94 19.12
C ALA A 114 7.53 4.39 20.56
N GLU A 115 6.64 4.04 21.49
CA GLU A 115 6.61 4.62 22.83
C GLU A 115 7.17 3.68 23.92
N TYR A 116 7.05 2.36 23.76
CA TYR A 116 7.44 1.38 24.76
C TYR A 116 8.60 0.49 24.33
N GLY A 117 8.74 0.22 23.04
CA GLY A 117 9.66 -0.76 22.47
C GLY A 117 11.00 -0.21 21.96
N GLN A 118 11.55 0.88 22.56
CA GLN A 118 12.77 1.50 22.01
C GLN A 118 14.01 0.59 22.05
N LYS A 119 14.17 -0.26 23.08
CA LYS A 119 15.37 -1.08 23.32
C LYS A 119 15.07 -2.55 23.66
N GLY A 120 13.84 -3.05 23.45
CA GLY A 120 13.43 -4.40 23.86
C GLY A 120 13.65 -5.45 22.74
N TRP A 121 13.95 -6.69 23.10
CA TRP A 121 14.04 -7.82 22.19
C TRP A 121 12.72 -8.07 21.43
N LEU A 122 11.59 -7.94 22.14
CA LEU A 122 10.26 -8.08 21.57
C LEU A 122 10.01 -7.06 20.45
N ALA A 123 10.43 -5.80 20.64
CA ALA A 123 10.31 -4.78 19.62
C ALA A 123 11.17 -5.08 18.39
N SER A 124 12.37 -5.63 18.59
CA SER A 124 13.24 -6.05 17.48
C SER A 124 12.62 -7.18 16.67
N ILE A 125 12.03 -8.19 17.34
CA ILE A 125 11.32 -9.28 16.67
C ILE A 125 10.08 -8.74 15.95
N THR A 126 9.29 -7.87 16.57
CA THR A 126 8.09 -7.30 15.95
C THR A 126 8.44 -6.50 14.69
N ARG A 127 9.50 -5.68 14.71
CA ARG A 127 9.98 -4.98 13.51
C ARG A 127 10.46 -5.95 12.44
N PHE A 128 11.22 -6.98 12.81
CA PHE A 128 11.71 -7.99 11.89
C PHE A 128 10.57 -8.74 11.19
N ILE A 129 9.55 -9.19 11.94
CA ILE A 129 8.36 -9.84 11.37
C ILE A 129 7.60 -8.86 10.46
N ASN A 130 7.45 -7.61 10.92
CA ASN A 130 6.79 -6.57 10.14
C ASN A 130 7.49 -6.31 8.80
N ASP A 131 8.81 -6.23 8.79
CA ASP A 131 9.61 -5.99 7.60
C ASP A 131 9.56 -7.21 6.64
N ILE A 132 9.50 -8.44 7.16
CA ILE A 132 9.26 -9.65 6.36
C ILE A 132 7.88 -9.59 5.70
N LEU A 133 6.82 -9.27 6.44
CA LEU A 133 5.46 -9.20 5.90
C LEU A 133 5.30 -8.09 4.86
N LEU A 134 5.98 -6.94 5.03
CA LEU A 134 5.99 -5.86 4.04
C LEU A 134 6.73 -6.23 2.74
N SER A 135 7.75 -7.08 2.84
CA SER A 135 8.55 -7.51 1.68
C SER A 135 7.99 -8.77 1.01
N ALA A 136 7.15 -9.52 1.70
CA ALA A 136 6.59 -10.76 1.18
C ALA A 136 5.64 -10.48 -0.01
N PRO A 137 5.74 -11.26 -1.10
CA PRO A 137 4.73 -11.24 -2.15
C PRO A 137 3.34 -11.59 -1.60
N SER A 138 2.31 -10.81 -1.95
CA SER A 138 0.95 -11.01 -1.41
C SER A 138 0.38 -12.42 -1.67
N ILE A 139 0.79 -13.05 -2.78
CA ILE A 139 0.43 -14.43 -3.09
C ILE A 139 0.91 -15.42 -2.01
N VAL A 140 2.10 -15.21 -1.45
CA VAL A 140 2.66 -16.06 -0.38
C VAL A 140 1.82 -15.94 0.89
N VAL A 141 1.37 -14.72 1.23
CA VAL A 141 0.46 -14.51 2.36
C VAL A 141 -0.88 -15.23 2.11
N GLY A 142 -1.39 -15.19 0.89
CA GLY A 142 -2.60 -15.94 0.50
C GLY A 142 -2.45 -17.44 0.68
N LEU A 143 -1.34 -18.01 0.19
CA LEU A 143 -1.03 -19.45 0.34
C LEU A 143 -0.80 -19.84 1.80
N PHE A 144 -0.20 -18.97 2.60
CA PHE A 144 -0.04 -19.19 4.04
C PHE A 144 -1.39 -19.30 4.74
N VAL A 145 -2.32 -18.37 4.46
CA VAL A 145 -3.67 -18.43 5.03
C VAL A 145 -4.44 -19.61 4.48
N TYR A 146 -4.27 -19.96 3.21
CA TYR A 146 -4.82 -21.18 2.65
C TYR A 146 -4.43 -22.43 3.47
N ALA A 147 -3.13 -22.59 3.70
CA ALA A 147 -2.61 -23.74 4.45
C ALA A 147 -3.11 -23.82 5.90
N LEU A 148 -3.21 -22.64 6.57
CA LEU A 148 -3.59 -22.58 7.99
C LEU A 148 -5.09 -22.63 8.22
N VAL A 149 -5.89 -22.07 7.31
CA VAL A 149 -7.33 -21.88 7.50
C VAL A 149 -8.12 -22.73 6.50
N VAL A 150 -7.99 -22.47 5.20
CA VAL A 150 -8.81 -23.08 4.16
C VAL A 150 -8.61 -24.60 4.09
N ALA A 151 -7.37 -25.06 4.12
CA ALA A 151 -7.05 -26.50 4.06
C ALA A 151 -7.58 -27.25 5.29
N LYS A 152 -7.61 -26.60 6.46
CA LYS A 152 -8.17 -27.21 7.70
C LYS A 152 -9.70 -27.20 7.72
N MET A 153 -10.31 -26.14 7.18
CA MET A 153 -11.77 -26.02 7.07
C MET A 153 -12.34 -26.90 5.93
N GLY A 154 -11.51 -27.27 4.96
CA GLY A 154 -11.91 -28.04 3.79
C GLY A 154 -12.67 -27.24 2.73
N HIS A 155 -12.85 -25.92 2.91
CA HIS A 155 -13.54 -25.04 1.96
C HIS A 155 -13.03 -23.60 2.02
N PHE A 156 -13.19 -22.87 0.92
CA PHE A 156 -12.92 -21.43 0.84
C PHE A 156 -13.97 -20.66 1.64
N SER A 157 -13.57 -19.51 2.22
CA SER A 157 -14.48 -18.68 3.00
C SER A 157 -14.11 -17.20 2.96
N GLY A 158 -15.10 -16.35 3.11
CA GLY A 158 -14.88 -14.90 3.25
C GLY A 158 -13.99 -14.58 4.46
N TRP A 159 -14.13 -15.30 5.58
CA TRP A 159 -13.27 -15.11 6.75
C TRP A 159 -11.79 -15.37 6.45
N ALA A 160 -11.47 -16.40 5.68
CA ALA A 160 -10.10 -16.64 5.25
C ALA A 160 -9.56 -15.46 4.41
N GLY A 161 -10.42 -14.90 3.54
CA GLY A 161 -10.10 -13.68 2.78
C GLY A 161 -9.86 -12.48 3.69
N VAL A 162 -10.70 -12.25 4.69
CA VAL A 162 -10.53 -11.18 5.70
C VAL A 162 -9.20 -11.33 6.44
N PHE A 163 -8.85 -12.53 6.89
CA PHE A 163 -7.57 -12.77 7.55
C PHE A 163 -6.37 -12.50 6.63
N ALA A 164 -6.44 -12.91 5.37
CA ALA A 164 -5.37 -12.65 4.41
C ALA A 164 -5.18 -11.15 4.16
N LEU A 165 -6.26 -10.40 3.96
CA LEU A 165 -6.21 -8.94 3.79
C LEU A 165 -5.75 -8.22 5.06
N ALA A 166 -6.20 -8.65 6.24
CA ALA A 166 -5.77 -8.08 7.51
C ALA A 166 -4.27 -8.28 7.74
N LEU A 167 -3.72 -9.47 7.42
CA LEU A 167 -2.29 -9.74 7.50
C LEU A 167 -1.46 -8.83 6.57
N LEU A 168 -2.01 -8.42 5.43
CA LEU A 168 -1.36 -7.46 4.53
C LEU A 168 -1.49 -6.02 5.02
N GLN A 169 -2.58 -5.67 5.69
CA GLN A 169 -2.81 -4.31 6.18
C GLN A 169 -2.06 -4.01 7.48
N ILE A 170 -2.01 -4.95 8.43
CA ILE A 170 -1.38 -4.78 9.74
C ILE A 170 0.04 -4.20 9.63
N PRO A 171 0.95 -4.73 8.80
CA PRO A 171 2.31 -4.21 8.69
C PRO A 171 2.38 -2.76 8.22
N ILE A 172 1.48 -2.37 7.32
CA ILE A 172 1.41 -0.99 6.80
C ILE A 172 1.01 -0.04 7.92
N VAL A 173 -0.01 -0.42 8.70
CA VAL A 173 -0.53 0.38 9.81
C VAL A 173 0.50 0.47 10.94
N ILE A 174 1.19 -0.64 11.26
CA ILE A 174 2.31 -0.63 12.23
C ILE A 174 3.37 0.39 11.83
N ARG A 175 3.86 0.29 10.59
CA ARG A 175 4.95 1.13 10.09
C ARG A 175 4.57 2.60 10.05
N THR A 176 3.36 2.91 9.55
CA THR A 176 2.89 4.30 9.50
C THR A 176 2.65 4.87 10.89
N THR A 177 2.05 4.11 11.80
CA THR A 177 1.83 4.54 13.19
C THR A 177 3.15 4.79 13.91
N GLU A 178 4.10 3.86 13.83
CA GLU A 178 5.43 4.02 14.42
C GLU A 178 6.14 5.27 13.88
N ASN A 179 6.13 5.46 12.56
CA ASN A 179 6.77 6.60 11.94
C ASN A 179 6.11 7.93 12.34
N MET A 180 4.78 8.01 12.35
CA MET A 180 4.07 9.23 12.71
C MET A 180 4.29 9.61 14.17
N LEU A 181 4.28 8.65 15.09
CA LEU A 181 4.56 8.90 16.49
C LEU A 181 6.01 9.36 16.74
N LYS A 182 6.98 8.86 15.96
CA LYS A 182 8.37 9.30 16.03
C LYS A 182 8.58 10.75 15.60
N LEU A 183 7.70 11.32 14.79
CA LEU A 183 7.75 12.72 14.37
C LEU A 183 7.33 13.70 15.48
N VAL A 184 6.62 13.22 16.51
CA VAL A 184 6.21 14.07 17.64
C VAL A 184 7.47 14.49 18.44
N PRO A 185 7.70 15.80 18.67
CA PRO A 185 8.86 16.29 19.39
C PRO A 185 8.94 15.75 20.83
N ASN A 186 10.14 15.39 21.28
CA ASN A 186 10.36 14.92 22.67
C ASN A 186 9.98 15.97 23.70
N ALA A 187 10.14 17.26 23.38
CA ALA A 187 9.74 18.35 24.27
C ALA A 187 8.26 18.28 24.73
N LEU A 188 7.36 17.82 23.85
CA LEU A 188 5.94 17.62 24.23
C LEU A 188 5.77 16.48 25.23
N ARG A 189 6.55 15.41 25.10
CA ARG A 189 6.56 14.28 26.04
C ARG A 189 7.11 14.70 27.40
N GLU A 190 8.23 15.42 27.39
CA GLU A 190 8.88 15.93 28.58
C GLU A 190 7.99 16.92 29.35
N ALA A 191 7.34 17.86 28.64
CA ALA A 191 6.39 18.79 29.24
C ALA A 191 5.21 18.05 29.93
N ALA A 192 4.68 17.00 29.31
CA ALA A 192 3.64 16.19 29.91
C ALA A 192 4.10 15.47 31.17
N PHE A 193 5.31 14.92 31.17
CA PHE A 193 5.90 14.28 32.35
C PHE A 193 6.20 15.29 33.48
N ALA A 194 6.65 16.50 33.14
CA ALA A 194 6.86 17.57 34.12
C ALA A 194 5.56 17.98 34.85
N LEU A 195 4.40 17.84 34.18
CA LEU A 195 3.06 18.03 34.77
C LEU A 195 2.53 16.79 35.54
N GLY A 196 3.36 15.76 35.74
CA GLY A 196 2.98 14.55 36.45
C GLY A 196 2.07 13.60 35.67
N THR A 197 1.94 13.77 34.36
CA THR A 197 1.05 12.93 33.54
C THR A 197 1.64 11.52 33.39
N PRO A 198 0.89 10.44 33.72
CA PRO A 198 1.37 9.08 33.53
C PRO A 198 1.53 8.75 32.03
N LYS A 199 2.48 7.87 31.70
CA LYS A 199 2.90 7.57 30.33
C LYS A 199 1.74 7.19 29.42
N TRP A 200 0.84 6.31 29.85
CA TRP A 200 -0.31 5.89 29.05
C TRP A 200 -1.23 7.05 28.65
N LYS A 201 -1.47 7.99 29.58
CA LYS A 201 -2.29 9.18 29.36
C LYS A 201 -1.59 10.16 28.41
N MET A 202 -0.28 10.36 28.55
CA MET A 202 0.54 11.14 27.62
C MET A 202 0.45 10.57 26.21
N VAL A 203 0.58 9.25 26.04
CA VAL A 203 0.46 8.58 24.74
C VAL A 203 -0.90 8.82 24.11
N LEU A 204 -2.00 8.58 24.85
CA LEU A 204 -3.35 8.70 24.29
C LEU A 204 -3.77 10.15 24.03
N SER A 205 -3.42 11.07 24.94
CA SER A 205 -3.94 12.45 24.90
C SER A 205 -3.04 13.43 24.14
N ILE A 206 -1.76 13.13 23.99
CA ILE A 206 -0.78 14.04 23.38
C ILE A 206 -0.21 13.42 22.10
N THR A 207 0.56 12.32 22.21
CA THR A 207 1.29 11.82 21.04
C THR A 207 0.37 11.23 19.97
N LEU A 208 -0.62 10.45 20.33
CA LEU A 208 -1.63 9.93 19.39
C LEU A 208 -2.46 11.05 18.77
N LYS A 209 -2.92 12.02 19.57
CA LYS A 209 -3.70 13.16 19.05
C LYS A 209 -2.87 14.01 18.08
N ALA A 210 -1.59 14.25 18.39
CA ALA A 210 -0.70 14.99 17.50
C ALA A 210 -0.44 14.27 16.17
N SER A 211 -0.49 12.92 16.16
CA SER A 211 -0.18 12.08 15.01
C SER A 211 -1.40 11.54 14.27
N VAL A 212 -2.62 11.80 14.74
CA VAL A 212 -3.85 11.17 14.25
C VAL A 212 -4.03 11.37 12.74
N ALA A 213 -3.76 12.57 12.23
CA ALA A 213 -3.89 12.88 10.81
C ALA A 213 -3.01 11.96 9.94
N GLY A 214 -1.73 11.81 10.32
CA GLY A 214 -0.80 10.93 9.61
C GLY A 214 -1.14 9.46 9.75
N ILE A 215 -1.61 9.01 10.92
CA ILE A 215 -2.03 7.63 11.15
C ILE A 215 -3.25 7.30 10.29
N VAL A 216 -4.28 8.15 10.28
CA VAL A 216 -5.48 7.92 9.46
C VAL A 216 -5.14 7.92 7.97
N THR A 217 -4.27 8.83 7.51
CA THR A 217 -3.77 8.80 6.13
C THR A 217 -3.09 7.47 5.81
N GLY A 218 -2.24 6.97 6.72
CA GLY A 218 -1.59 5.67 6.56
C GLY A 218 -2.57 4.49 6.53
N VAL A 219 -3.61 4.52 7.37
CA VAL A 219 -4.69 3.52 7.34
C VAL A 219 -5.43 3.55 6.01
N LEU A 220 -5.82 4.73 5.51
CA LEU A 220 -6.52 4.87 4.23
C LEU A 220 -5.67 4.40 3.04
N LEU A 221 -4.35 4.66 3.06
CA LEU A 221 -3.43 4.11 2.06
C LEU A 221 -3.34 2.59 2.15
N GLY A 222 -3.34 2.02 3.36
CA GLY A 222 -3.43 0.58 3.59
C GLY A 222 -4.72 -0.02 3.03
N VAL A 223 -5.86 0.62 3.28
CA VAL A 223 -7.17 0.22 2.72
C VAL A 223 -7.17 0.27 1.20
N ALA A 224 -6.66 1.37 0.62
CA ALA A 224 -6.54 1.51 -0.83
C ALA A 224 -5.71 0.39 -1.46
N ARG A 225 -4.63 -0.03 -0.78
CA ARG A 225 -3.81 -1.15 -1.22
C ARG A 225 -4.57 -2.48 -1.18
N ILE A 226 -5.15 -2.85 -0.03
CA ILE A 226 -5.83 -4.16 0.09
C ILE A 226 -7.11 -4.25 -0.73
N ALA A 227 -7.74 -3.13 -1.10
CA ALA A 227 -8.92 -3.10 -1.95
C ALA A 227 -8.66 -3.63 -3.38
N GLY A 228 -7.42 -3.54 -3.87
CA GLY A 228 -7.01 -4.05 -5.18
C GLY A 228 -6.31 -5.41 -5.15
N GLU A 229 -6.19 -6.07 -3.99
CA GLU A 229 -5.47 -7.34 -3.88
C GLU A 229 -6.27 -8.50 -4.47
N THR A 230 -5.68 -9.17 -5.46
CA THR A 230 -6.30 -10.31 -6.16
C THR A 230 -5.73 -11.64 -5.70
N ALA A 231 -4.39 -11.77 -5.67
CA ALA A 231 -3.72 -13.04 -5.44
C ALA A 231 -4.07 -13.70 -4.10
N PRO A 232 -4.07 -13.01 -2.95
CA PRO A 232 -4.43 -13.64 -1.68
C PRO A 232 -5.89 -14.06 -1.64
N LEU A 233 -6.80 -13.29 -2.26
CA LEU A 233 -8.22 -13.62 -2.28
C LEU A 233 -8.54 -14.83 -3.17
N LEU A 234 -7.76 -15.06 -4.22
CA LEU A 234 -7.91 -16.22 -5.09
C LEU A 234 -7.72 -17.54 -4.34
N PHE A 235 -6.87 -17.56 -3.33
CA PHE A 235 -6.56 -18.72 -2.50
C PHE A 235 -7.37 -18.80 -1.19
N THR A 236 -8.19 -17.81 -0.86
CA THR A 236 -8.85 -17.73 0.44
C THR A 236 -10.36 -17.54 0.34
N ALA A 237 -10.83 -16.42 -0.23
CA ALA A 237 -12.25 -16.13 -0.42
C ALA A 237 -12.79 -16.71 -1.72
N LEU A 238 -11.91 -16.98 -2.70
CA LEU A 238 -12.23 -17.41 -4.04
C LEU A 238 -13.20 -16.45 -4.74
N SER A 239 -14.36 -16.93 -5.16
CA SER A 239 -15.40 -16.14 -5.84
C SER A 239 -16.73 -16.88 -5.75
N ASN A 240 -17.83 -16.12 -5.83
CA ASN A 240 -19.18 -16.63 -5.90
C ASN A 240 -19.96 -15.85 -6.97
N GLN A 241 -20.66 -16.56 -7.86
CA GLN A 241 -21.51 -15.91 -8.88
C GLN A 241 -22.83 -15.40 -8.29
N PHE A 242 -23.27 -16.01 -7.18
CA PHE A 242 -24.51 -15.64 -6.52
C PHE A 242 -24.24 -14.56 -5.47
N PHE A 243 -25.24 -13.73 -5.23
CA PHE A 243 -25.20 -12.77 -4.14
C PHE A 243 -25.26 -13.52 -2.80
N SER A 244 -24.23 -13.37 -1.98
CA SER A 244 -24.16 -14.00 -0.65
C SER A 244 -23.43 -13.09 0.32
N MET A 245 -24.01 -12.91 1.50
CA MET A 245 -23.39 -12.24 2.65
C MET A 245 -22.80 -13.23 3.67
N ASN A 246 -22.88 -14.52 3.38
CA ASN A 246 -22.36 -15.55 4.28
C ASN A 246 -20.84 -15.65 4.20
N MET A 247 -20.16 -15.09 5.20
CA MET A 247 -18.70 -15.08 5.29
C MET A 247 -18.10 -16.47 5.56
N GLY A 248 -18.91 -17.46 5.96
CA GLY A 248 -18.48 -18.86 6.11
C GLY A 248 -18.30 -19.60 4.77
N GLN A 249 -18.68 -19.00 3.65
CA GLN A 249 -18.61 -19.57 2.31
C GLN A 249 -17.76 -18.70 1.38
N PRO A 250 -17.44 -19.16 0.15
CA PRO A 250 -16.80 -18.32 -0.86
C PRO A 250 -17.58 -17.04 -1.11
N VAL A 251 -16.90 -15.90 -1.12
CA VAL A 251 -17.49 -14.57 -1.30
C VAL A 251 -16.96 -13.94 -2.58
N ALA A 252 -17.88 -13.41 -3.40
CA ALA A 252 -17.51 -12.63 -4.57
C ALA A 252 -16.67 -11.43 -4.16
N ASN A 253 -15.71 -11.07 -4.99
CA ASN A 253 -14.93 -9.84 -4.81
C ASN A 253 -14.48 -9.30 -6.16
N LEU A 254 -14.39 -7.98 -6.27
CA LEU A 254 -14.08 -7.31 -7.53
C LEU A 254 -12.75 -7.75 -8.15
N PRO A 255 -11.61 -7.78 -7.41
CA PRO A 255 -10.34 -8.16 -8.01
C PRO A 255 -10.32 -9.55 -8.64
N VAL A 256 -10.86 -10.56 -7.95
CA VAL A 256 -10.90 -11.94 -8.49
C VAL A 256 -11.92 -12.07 -9.60
N THR A 257 -13.08 -11.40 -9.51
CA THR A 257 -14.09 -11.40 -10.57
C THR A 257 -13.55 -10.75 -11.83
N ILE A 258 -12.88 -9.60 -11.73
CA ILE A 258 -12.20 -8.94 -12.85
C ILE A 258 -11.18 -9.88 -13.48
N TYR A 259 -10.33 -10.52 -12.68
CA TYR A 259 -9.33 -11.47 -13.17
C TYR A 259 -9.96 -12.61 -13.96
N LYS A 260 -11.00 -13.26 -13.41
CA LYS A 260 -11.71 -14.34 -14.08
C LYS A 260 -12.37 -13.90 -15.38
N PHE A 261 -13.00 -12.73 -15.38
CA PHE A 261 -13.71 -12.20 -16.54
C PHE A 261 -12.75 -11.74 -17.63
N ALA A 262 -11.63 -11.12 -17.28
CA ALA A 262 -10.60 -10.73 -18.23
C ALA A 262 -9.93 -11.92 -18.94
N MET A 263 -9.82 -13.07 -18.23
CA MET A 263 -9.25 -14.31 -18.77
C MET A 263 -10.26 -15.17 -19.52
N SER A 264 -11.54 -14.77 -19.55
CA SER A 264 -12.59 -15.53 -20.22
C SER A 264 -12.63 -15.24 -21.74
N PRO A 265 -13.10 -16.17 -22.56
CA PRO A 265 -13.29 -15.95 -23.99
C PRO A 265 -14.56 -15.13 -24.32
N PHE A 266 -15.40 -14.80 -23.32
CA PHE A 266 -16.69 -14.14 -23.51
C PHE A 266 -16.53 -12.63 -23.53
N ALA A 267 -16.86 -11.99 -24.65
CA ALA A 267 -16.71 -10.53 -24.84
C ALA A 267 -17.49 -9.71 -23.78
N GLN A 268 -18.67 -10.18 -23.37
CA GLN A 268 -19.45 -9.56 -22.31
C GLN A 268 -18.76 -9.56 -20.96
N TRP A 269 -18.18 -10.67 -20.55
CA TRP A 269 -17.42 -10.75 -19.31
C TRP A 269 -16.18 -9.84 -19.36
N GLN A 270 -15.52 -9.76 -20.52
CA GLN A 270 -14.41 -8.83 -20.70
C GLN A 270 -14.86 -7.38 -20.59
N SER A 271 -16.04 -7.02 -21.11
CA SER A 271 -16.61 -5.68 -20.94
C SER A 271 -16.92 -5.37 -19.47
N LEU A 272 -17.53 -6.31 -18.73
CA LEU A 272 -17.75 -6.18 -17.28
C LEU A 272 -16.42 -6.09 -16.50
N ALA A 273 -15.38 -6.82 -16.94
CA ALA A 273 -14.05 -6.71 -16.33
C ALA A 273 -13.49 -5.29 -16.46
N TRP A 274 -13.60 -4.66 -17.65
CA TRP A 274 -13.16 -3.27 -17.84
C TRP A 274 -13.95 -2.29 -16.98
N ALA A 275 -15.25 -2.45 -16.88
CA ALA A 275 -16.08 -1.65 -15.96
C ALA A 275 -15.66 -1.83 -14.50
N GLY A 276 -15.38 -3.06 -14.08
CA GLY A 276 -14.88 -3.38 -12.75
C GLY A 276 -13.50 -2.75 -12.46
N VAL A 277 -12.56 -2.81 -13.42
CA VAL A 277 -11.26 -2.13 -13.32
C VAL A 277 -11.44 -0.62 -13.12
N PHE A 278 -12.34 -0.01 -13.90
CA PHE A 278 -12.64 1.41 -13.79
C PHE A 278 -13.19 1.75 -12.40
N LEU A 279 -14.14 0.96 -11.89
CA LEU A 279 -14.71 1.16 -10.54
C LEU A 279 -13.66 1.07 -9.43
N ILE A 280 -12.81 0.03 -9.44
CA ILE A 280 -11.73 -0.09 -8.46
C ILE A 280 -10.78 1.10 -8.55
N THR A 281 -10.41 1.49 -9.77
CA THR A 281 -9.50 2.63 -9.99
C THR A 281 -10.09 3.91 -9.42
N LEU A 282 -11.38 4.18 -9.66
CA LEU A 282 -12.07 5.34 -9.08
C LEU A 282 -12.18 5.26 -7.57
N ALA A 283 -12.52 4.10 -7.01
CA ALA A 283 -12.63 3.91 -5.57
C ALA A 283 -11.27 4.14 -4.87
N VAL A 284 -10.20 3.54 -5.39
CA VAL A 284 -8.84 3.72 -4.85
C VAL A 284 -8.37 5.16 -5.02
N LEU A 285 -8.62 5.78 -6.18
CA LEU A 285 -8.29 7.20 -6.40
C LEU A 285 -9.06 8.10 -5.44
N GLY A 286 -10.35 7.86 -5.26
CA GLY A 286 -11.20 8.58 -4.31
C GLY A 286 -10.67 8.46 -2.87
N LEU A 287 -10.34 7.26 -2.42
CA LEU A 287 -9.72 7.02 -1.11
C LEU A 287 -8.39 7.77 -0.94
N ASN A 288 -7.54 7.77 -1.97
CA ASN A 288 -6.27 8.49 -1.93
C ASN A 288 -6.45 10.01 -1.89
N ILE A 289 -7.42 10.55 -2.64
CA ILE A 289 -7.75 11.97 -2.61
C ILE A 289 -8.31 12.35 -1.24
N LEU A 290 -9.26 11.57 -0.72
CA LEU A 290 -9.82 11.78 0.63
C LEU A 290 -8.73 11.78 1.70
N ALA A 291 -7.81 10.80 1.64
CA ALA A 291 -6.69 10.72 2.58
C ALA A 291 -5.82 11.98 2.55
N ARG A 292 -5.59 12.55 1.37
CA ARG A 292 -4.78 13.77 1.22
C ARG A 292 -5.52 15.04 1.60
N THR A 293 -6.79 15.19 1.20
CA THR A 293 -7.53 16.46 1.39
C THR A 293 -7.99 16.66 2.82
N ILE A 294 -8.47 15.62 3.49
CA ILE A 294 -8.99 15.73 4.88
C ILE A 294 -7.86 16.12 5.86
N PHE A 295 -6.63 15.70 5.60
CA PHE A 295 -5.51 15.87 6.52
C PHE A 295 -4.40 16.79 6.02
N SER A 296 -4.49 17.32 4.79
CA SER A 296 -3.55 18.31 4.26
C SER A 296 -3.70 19.70 4.89
N ASN A 297 -4.85 20.00 5.47
CA ASN A 297 -5.18 21.33 6.00
C ASN A 297 -5.00 21.46 7.52
N LYS A 298 -4.19 20.65 8.11
CA LYS A 298 -3.75 20.74 9.51
C LYS A 298 -2.25 20.48 9.58
#